data_83f93fc12dddad233e5525072c49d8b7
#
_entry.id   83f93fc12dddad233e5525072c49d8b7
#
_cell.length_a   1.000
_cell.length_b   1.000
_cell.length_c   1.000
_cell.angle_alpha   90.00
_cell.angle_beta   90.00
_cell.angle_gamma   90.00
#
_symmetry.space_group_name_H-M   'P 1'
#
loop_
_entity.id
_entity.type
_entity.pdbx_description
1 polymer ?
#
loop_
_entity_poly.entity_id
_entity_poly.type
_entity_poly.pdbx_seq_one_letter_code
_entity_poly.pdbx_strand_id
1 'polypeptide(L)'
;RGQQINDLYICSLSSRSIIYKGMFLAEALSDFYPDLNDKRFISRYAIFHQRFSTNTFPSWKLAQPFRCLAHNGEINTLKGNVNWMKIHEQDMSSKLFKNVEDLKPVITPGNSDSAALDNVFELLIHSGKTVPLIKLMMMPDAWSKRNKILPKSHQQLFDVLNSTIEPWDGPAAICASDSKWAIAATDRNGLRPLRYSITTDKIFCAGSETGMVEIPEKKIIEKGRLGPGQLIAVNLKKGKIYKDKEIKDYLSKDYKQFNKQIIHLDKKITTEKEFANFSEEDLRRRQYLSGYSIEDLELILHPMVEDAK
;
A
#
# COMPACT_ATOMS: atom_id res chain seq x y z
N ARG A 1 -16.22 6.60 16.61
CA ARG A 1 -16.13 5.29 17.28
C ARG A 1 -16.63 5.29 18.75
N GLY A 2 -16.95 6.43 19.32
CA GLY A 2 -17.33 6.52 20.75
C GLY A 2 -18.73 6.03 21.12
N GLN A 3 -19.58 5.64 20.17
CA GLN A 3 -20.85 4.97 20.43
C GLN A 3 -20.88 3.67 19.64
N GLN A 4 -20.83 2.54 20.34
CA GLN A 4 -20.98 1.22 19.75
C GLN A 4 -22.46 1.00 19.38
N ILE A 5 -22.84 1.50 18.22
CA ILE A 5 -24.08 1.09 17.59
C ILE A 5 -23.74 -0.15 16.75
N ASN A 6 -24.30 -1.29 17.12
CA ASN A 6 -24.11 -2.53 16.39
C ASN A 6 -24.53 -2.32 14.93
N ASP A 7 -23.71 -2.85 14.00
CA ASP A 7 -23.93 -2.82 12.55
C ASP A 7 -23.93 -1.44 11.87
N LEU A 8 -23.56 -0.39 12.56
CA LEU A 8 -23.37 0.92 11.93
C LEU A 8 -22.02 0.95 11.18
N TYR A 9 -22.07 1.21 9.90
CA TYR A 9 -20.90 1.48 9.08
C TYR A 9 -21.05 2.82 8.36
N ILE A 10 -20.12 3.73 8.60
CA ILE A 10 -20.05 5.04 7.93
C ILE A 10 -19.15 4.91 6.71
N CYS A 11 -19.74 4.95 5.51
CA CYS A 11 -19.00 4.84 4.25
C CYS A 11 -18.04 6.01 4.05
N SER A 12 -18.49 7.23 4.34
CA SER A 12 -17.67 8.44 4.29
C SER A 12 -18.24 9.49 5.23
N LEU A 13 -17.34 10.26 5.85
CA LEU A 13 -17.67 11.43 6.64
C LEU A 13 -16.60 12.50 6.37
N SER A 14 -16.74 13.20 5.26
CA SER A 14 -15.75 14.15 4.77
C SER A 14 -16.45 15.31 4.07
N SER A 15 -15.88 16.52 4.17
CA SER A 15 -16.29 17.68 3.40
C SER A 15 -15.66 17.73 2.00
N ARG A 16 -14.87 16.73 1.61
CA ARG A 16 -14.07 16.74 0.38
C ARG A 16 -14.25 15.53 -0.51
N SER A 17 -14.79 14.46 0.01
CA SER A 17 -15.03 13.20 -0.71
C SER A 17 -16.32 12.57 -0.23
N ILE A 18 -16.99 11.89 -1.12
CA ILE A 18 -18.17 11.07 -0.83
C ILE A 18 -17.96 9.69 -1.44
N ILE A 19 -18.44 8.65 -0.77
CA ILE A 19 -18.30 7.27 -1.22
C ILE A 19 -19.69 6.66 -1.35
N TYR A 20 -19.97 6.21 -2.55
CA TYR A 20 -21.16 5.46 -2.91
C TYR A 20 -20.77 4.00 -3.06
N LYS A 21 -21.46 3.10 -2.42
CA LYS A 21 -21.24 1.68 -2.57
C LYS A 21 -22.47 0.85 -2.18
N GLY A 22 -22.52 -0.38 -2.66
CA GLY A 22 -23.57 -1.32 -2.35
C GLY A 22 -23.43 -2.63 -3.12
N MET A 23 -24.32 -3.55 -2.84
CA MET A 23 -24.38 -4.86 -3.49
C MET A 23 -25.46 -4.84 -4.59
N PHE A 24 -25.18 -4.21 -5.72
CA PHE A 24 -26.04 -4.12 -6.88
C PHE A 24 -25.21 -4.08 -8.17
N LEU A 25 -25.86 -4.24 -9.29
CA LEU A 25 -25.21 -4.11 -10.59
C LEU A 25 -24.74 -2.67 -10.84
N ALA A 26 -23.69 -2.50 -11.60
CA ALA A 26 -23.09 -1.19 -11.86
C ALA A 26 -24.11 -0.22 -12.50
N GLU A 27 -24.98 -0.72 -13.36
CA GLU A 27 -26.03 0.05 -14.04
C GLU A 27 -27.04 0.65 -13.06
N ALA A 28 -27.28 -0.02 -11.93
CA ALA A 28 -28.24 0.43 -10.92
C ALA A 28 -27.66 1.50 -9.98
N LEU A 29 -26.37 1.84 -10.10
CA LEU A 29 -25.69 2.77 -9.18
C LEU A 29 -26.35 4.16 -9.18
N SER A 30 -26.63 4.71 -10.36
CA SER A 30 -27.23 6.04 -10.51
C SER A 30 -28.71 6.07 -10.18
N ASP A 31 -29.40 4.94 -10.26
CA ASP A 31 -30.80 4.82 -9.83
C ASP A 31 -30.88 4.76 -8.31
N PHE A 32 -29.94 4.07 -7.68
CA PHE A 32 -29.87 3.96 -6.23
C PHE A 32 -29.37 5.25 -5.56
N TYR A 33 -28.45 5.95 -6.22
CA TYR A 33 -27.92 7.24 -5.78
C TYR A 33 -28.23 8.33 -6.80
N PRO A 34 -29.46 8.89 -6.80
CA PRO A 34 -29.94 9.80 -7.85
C PRO A 34 -29.17 11.12 -7.92
N ASP A 35 -28.46 11.51 -6.88
CA ASP A 35 -27.56 12.68 -6.87
C ASP A 35 -26.39 12.53 -7.86
N LEU A 36 -26.01 11.33 -8.26
CA LEU A 36 -25.04 11.09 -9.33
C LEU A 36 -25.53 11.57 -10.70
N ASN A 37 -26.86 11.70 -10.88
CA ASN A 37 -27.48 12.23 -12.09
C ASN A 37 -27.65 13.77 -12.07
N ASP A 38 -27.36 14.42 -10.94
CA ASP A 38 -27.47 15.87 -10.80
C ASP A 38 -26.34 16.57 -11.57
N LYS A 39 -26.63 17.45 -12.49
CA LYS A 39 -25.65 18.22 -13.27
C LYS A 39 -24.71 19.08 -12.41
N ARG A 40 -25.10 19.39 -11.19
CA ARG A 40 -24.27 20.12 -10.22
C ARG A 40 -23.22 19.22 -9.54
N PHE A 41 -23.37 17.88 -9.64
CA PHE A 41 -22.42 16.93 -9.10
C PHE A 41 -21.17 16.88 -9.97
N ILE A 42 -20.18 17.70 -9.61
CA ILE A 42 -18.91 17.82 -10.32
C ILE A 42 -17.77 17.36 -9.43
N SER A 43 -16.96 16.42 -9.92
CA SER A 43 -15.79 15.93 -9.21
C SER A 43 -14.52 16.08 -10.05
N ARG A 44 -13.38 16.29 -9.38
CA ARG A 44 -12.04 16.31 -10.03
C ARG A 44 -11.47 14.93 -10.24
N TYR A 45 -11.98 13.93 -9.55
CA TYR A 45 -11.54 12.55 -9.65
C TYR A 45 -12.70 11.60 -9.29
N ALA A 46 -12.61 10.40 -9.80
CA ALA A 46 -13.42 9.28 -9.37
C ALA A 46 -12.53 8.05 -9.22
N ILE A 47 -12.71 7.32 -8.13
CA ILE A 47 -12.14 5.98 -7.91
C ILE A 47 -13.33 5.04 -7.83
N PHE A 48 -13.31 3.99 -8.64
CA PHE A 48 -14.39 3.02 -8.67
C PHE A 48 -13.85 1.59 -8.68
N HIS A 49 -14.70 0.67 -8.27
CA HIS A 49 -14.43 -0.77 -8.31
C HIS A 49 -15.73 -1.49 -8.65
N GLN A 50 -15.74 -2.21 -9.75
CA GLN A 50 -16.95 -2.86 -10.24
C GLN A 50 -17.31 -4.11 -9.43
N ARG A 51 -16.30 -4.91 -9.02
CA ARG A 51 -16.53 -6.17 -8.34
C ARG A 51 -16.65 -5.96 -6.84
N PHE A 52 -17.67 -6.58 -6.27
CA PHE A 52 -17.99 -6.43 -4.86
C PHE A 52 -16.96 -7.12 -3.94
N SER A 53 -16.72 -8.40 -4.12
CA SER A 53 -15.79 -9.21 -3.30
C SER A 53 -15.42 -10.50 -4.01
N THR A 54 -14.28 -11.11 -3.64
CA THR A 54 -13.85 -12.40 -4.19
C THR A 54 -13.81 -13.50 -3.13
N ASN A 55 -13.14 -13.27 -2.00
CA ASN A 55 -12.75 -14.29 -1.03
C ASN A 55 -13.39 -14.07 0.35
N THR A 56 -14.18 -13.03 0.54
CA THR A 56 -14.86 -12.74 1.80
C THR A 56 -16.37 -12.85 1.64
N PHE A 57 -17.07 -13.17 2.72
CA PHE A 57 -18.53 -13.14 2.73
C PHE A 57 -19.02 -11.74 2.36
N PRO A 58 -19.92 -11.59 1.37
CA PRO A 58 -20.38 -10.30 0.92
C PRO A 58 -21.06 -9.51 2.06
N SER A 59 -20.58 -8.29 2.28
CA SER A 59 -21.23 -7.33 3.17
C SER A 59 -21.01 -5.91 2.67
N TRP A 60 -21.95 -5.01 2.89
CA TRP A 60 -21.87 -3.63 2.41
C TRP A 60 -20.60 -2.91 2.88
N LYS A 61 -20.17 -3.16 4.11
CA LYS A 61 -18.95 -2.55 4.67
C LYS A 61 -17.67 -2.99 3.95
N LEU A 62 -17.66 -4.19 3.38
CA LEU A 62 -16.52 -4.76 2.65
C LEU A 62 -16.57 -4.51 1.15
N ALA A 63 -17.66 -3.90 0.63
CA ALA A 63 -17.71 -3.45 -0.76
C ALA A 63 -16.67 -2.34 -1.01
N GLN A 64 -16.04 -2.38 -2.19
CA GLN A 64 -15.15 -1.33 -2.64
C GLN A 64 -15.91 -0.27 -3.46
N PRO A 65 -15.42 0.97 -3.53
CA PRO A 65 -14.19 1.48 -2.89
C PRO A 65 -14.36 1.62 -1.38
N PHE A 66 -13.23 1.57 -0.67
CA PHE A 66 -13.15 1.93 0.75
C PHE A 66 -13.03 3.45 0.91
N ARG A 67 -12.73 3.93 2.15
CA ARG A 67 -12.70 5.39 2.42
C ARG A 67 -11.57 6.11 1.69
N CYS A 68 -10.45 5.45 1.47
CA CYS A 68 -9.26 6.05 0.87
C CYS A 68 -8.82 5.35 -0.40
N LEU A 69 -9.15 4.08 -0.59
CA LEU A 69 -8.62 3.28 -1.69
C LEU A 69 -9.63 2.31 -2.33
N ALA A 70 -9.29 1.91 -3.55
CA ALA A 70 -9.76 0.70 -4.21
C ALA A 70 -8.56 -0.18 -4.56
N HIS A 71 -8.70 -1.47 -4.37
CA HIS A 71 -7.65 -2.47 -4.50
C HIS A 71 -8.12 -3.66 -5.33
N ASN A 72 -7.33 -4.03 -6.33
CA ASN A 72 -7.48 -5.28 -7.06
C ASN A 72 -6.26 -6.15 -6.81
N GLY A 73 -6.46 -7.29 -6.13
CA GLY A 73 -5.41 -8.23 -5.76
C GLY A 73 -5.65 -8.86 -4.40
N GLU A 74 -4.58 -9.21 -3.72
CA GLU A 74 -4.60 -9.84 -2.40
C GLU A 74 -3.33 -9.48 -1.60
N ILE A 75 -3.49 -9.10 -0.34
CA ILE A 75 -2.36 -8.84 0.56
C ILE A 75 -2.02 -10.13 1.32
N ASN A 76 -0.93 -10.76 0.92
CA ASN A 76 -0.51 -12.06 1.45
C ASN A 76 0.04 -11.97 2.89
N THR A 77 0.59 -10.83 3.26
CA THR A 77 1.21 -10.58 4.58
C THR A 77 0.25 -10.12 5.65
N LEU A 78 -1.07 -10.12 5.39
CA LEU A 78 -2.11 -9.55 6.24
C LEU A 78 -2.00 -9.93 7.72
N LYS A 79 -1.79 -11.23 8.03
CA LYS A 79 -1.70 -11.70 9.42
C LYS A 79 -0.53 -11.05 10.17
N GLY A 80 0.62 -10.95 9.53
CA GLY A 80 1.80 -10.28 10.07
C GLY A 80 1.54 -8.78 10.26
N ASN A 81 0.98 -8.12 9.25
CA ASN A 81 0.68 -6.68 9.29
C ASN A 81 -0.32 -6.33 10.40
N VAL A 82 -1.35 -7.15 10.60
CA VAL A 82 -2.32 -6.97 11.70
C VAL A 82 -1.63 -7.10 13.06
N ASN A 83 -0.75 -8.07 13.23
CA ASN A 83 -0.02 -8.26 14.49
C ASN A 83 0.94 -7.10 14.76
N TRP A 84 1.69 -6.65 13.76
CA TRP A 84 2.56 -5.48 13.88
C TRP A 84 1.77 -4.21 14.20
N MET A 85 0.61 -4.01 13.56
CA MET A 85 -0.22 -2.85 13.86
C MET A 85 -0.70 -2.83 15.31
N LYS A 86 -1.02 -3.98 15.90
CA LYS A 86 -1.35 -4.10 17.33
C LYS A 86 -0.19 -3.69 18.24
N ILE A 87 1.05 -3.95 17.81
CA ILE A 87 2.25 -3.53 18.56
C ILE A 87 2.41 -2.01 18.44
N HIS A 88 2.29 -1.46 17.23
CA HIS A 88 2.34 -0.01 17.01
C HIS A 88 1.27 0.75 17.78
N GLU A 89 0.09 0.14 17.98
CA GLU A 89 -0.99 0.74 18.77
C GLU A 89 -0.60 0.99 20.23
N GLN A 90 0.34 0.23 20.81
CA GLN A 90 0.74 0.36 22.20
C GLN A 90 1.46 1.69 22.46
N ASP A 91 2.33 2.10 21.54
CA ASP A 91 3.14 3.31 21.65
C ASP A 91 2.63 4.45 20.76
N MET A 92 1.43 4.29 20.16
CA MET A 92 0.87 5.26 19.26
C MET A 92 0.53 6.55 19.99
N SER A 93 1.14 7.66 19.54
CA SER A 93 0.87 8.99 20.06
C SER A 93 0.77 10.02 18.94
N SER A 94 -0.05 11.04 19.10
CA SER A 94 -0.17 12.11 18.12
C SER A 94 -0.75 13.37 18.74
N LYS A 95 -0.21 14.53 18.37
CA LYS A 95 -0.77 15.84 18.73
C LYS A 95 -2.03 16.22 17.92
N LEU A 96 -2.30 15.47 16.83
CA LEU A 96 -3.43 15.73 15.93
C LEU A 96 -4.74 15.12 16.44
N PHE A 97 -4.68 14.15 17.36
CA PHE A 97 -5.85 13.48 17.92
C PHE A 97 -5.99 13.83 19.40
N LYS A 98 -7.21 14.16 19.84
CA LYS A 98 -7.49 14.47 21.26
C LYS A 98 -7.27 13.25 22.14
N ASN A 99 -7.71 12.09 21.68
CA ASN A 99 -7.57 10.83 22.38
C ASN A 99 -7.21 9.74 21.36
N VAL A 100 -6.02 9.20 21.49
CA VAL A 100 -5.52 8.15 20.60
C VAL A 100 -6.20 6.81 20.86
N GLU A 101 -6.68 6.57 22.10
CA GLU A 101 -7.38 5.34 22.45
C GLU A 101 -8.67 5.14 21.65
N ASP A 102 -9.34 6.23 21.25
CA ASP A 102 -10.56 6.17 20.43
C ASP A 102 -10.31 5.62 19.00
N LEU A 103 -9.04 5.55 18.58
CA LEU A 103 -8.64 5.02 17.28
C LEU A 103 -8.37 3.51 17.30
N LYS A 104 -8.25 2.92 18.48
CA LYS A 104 -7.92 1.50 18.66
C LYS A 104 -9.17 0.62 18.67
N PRO A 105 -9.14 -0.56 18.10
CA PRO A 105 -8.09 -1.05 17.21
C PRO A 105 -8.11 -0.30 15.86
N VAL A 106 -6.93 -0.02 15.32
CA VAL A 106 -6.80 0.66 14.01
C VAL A 106 -7.41 -0.22 12.92
N ILE A 107 -7.02 -1.48 12.88
CA ILE A 107 -7.61 -2.46 11.97
C ILE A 107 -8.83 -3.09 12.63
N THR A 108 -9.99 -2.91 12.01
CA THR A 108 -11.23 -3.50 12.52
C THR A 108 -11.17 -5.02 12.43
N PRO A 109 -11.42 -5.76 13.52
CA PRO A 109 -11.45 -7.22 13.50
C PRO A 109 -12.42 -7.78 12.46
N GLY A 110 -12.00 -8.84 11.76
CA GLY A 110 -12.81 -9.49 10.72
C GLY A 110 -12.88 -8.75 9.39
N ASN A 111 -12.06 -7.70 9.19
CA ASN A 111 -11.95 -7.04 7.91
C ASN A 111 -11.26 -7.93 6.86
N SER A 112 -11.58 -7.67 5.58
CA SER A 112 -10.77 -8.18 4.47
C SER A 112 -9.37 -7.53 4.48
N ASP A 113 -8.46 -8.11 3.71
CA ASP A 113 -7.12 -7.57 3.49
C ASP A 113 -7.15 -6.11 3.01
N SER A 114 -7.97 -5.84 2.00
CA SER A 114 -8.15 -4.51 1.43
C SER A 114 -8.76 -3.51 2.42
N ALA A 115 -9.73 -3.95 3.22
CA ALA A 115 -10.34 -3.11 4.25
C ALA A 115 -9.36 -2.82 5.40
N ALA A 116 -8.52 -3.79 5.76
CA ALA A 116 -7.46 -3.60 6.75
C ALA A 116 -6.40 -2.61 6.25
N LEU A 117 -5.99 -2.74 4.98
CA LEU A 117 -5.10 -1.80 4.32
C LEU A 117 -5.67 -0.37 4.33
N ASP A 118 -6.96 -0.21 3.98
CA ASP A 118 -7.66 1.07 3.99
C ASP A 118 -7.69 1.71 5.38
N ASN A 119 -7.89 0.92 6.44
CA ASN A 119 -7.87 1.44 7.81
C ASN A 119 -6.53 2.08 8.18
N VAL A 120 -5.42 1.46 7.77
CA VAL A 120 -4.08 2.01 8.03
C VAL A 120 -3.82 3.22 7.13
N PHE A 121 -4.24 3.19 5.85
CA PHE A 121 -4.20 4.37 4.98
C PHE A 121 -4.94 5.56 5.59
N GLU A 122 -6.18 5.34 6.07
CA GLU A 122 -7.00 6.36 6.69
C GLU A 122 -6.30 6.97 7.92
N LEU A 123 -5.75 6.14 8.82
CA LEU A 123 -4.99 6.60 9.98
C LEU A 123 -3.80 7.48 9.57
N LEU A 124 -3.02 7.04 8.59
CA LEU A 124 -1.83 7.76 8.15
C LEU A 124 -2.19 9.08 7.43
N ILE A 125 -3.28 9.13 6.67
CA ILE A 125 -3.81 10.37 6.08
C ILE A 125 -4.20 11.36 7.19
N HIS A 126 -4.94 10.91 8.18
CA HIS A 126 -5.35 11.76 9.30
C HIS A 126 -4.17 12.15 10.21
N SER A 127 -3.07 11.39 10.19
CA SER A 127 -1.81 11.79 10.83
C SER A 127 -1.00 12.81 10.01
N GLY A 128 -1.56 13.32 8.91
CA GLY A 128 -0.97 14.38 8.10
C GLY A 128 -0.07 13.91 6.95
N LYS A 129 0.03 12.60 6.69
CA LYS A 129 0.79 12.06 5.57
C LYS A 129 -0.01 12.12 4.28
N THR A 130 0.66 12.30 3.15
CA THR A 130 0.04 12.29 1.83
C THR A 130 -0.04 10.88 1.26
N VAL A 131 -1.08 10.59 0.46
CA VAL A 131 -1.29 9.26 -0.13
C VAL A 131 -0.08 8.76 -0.93
N PRO A 132 0.63 9.56 -1.74
CA PRO A 132 1.85 9.09 -2.39
C PRO A 132 2.93 8.61 -1.42
N LEU A 133 3.10 9.32 -0.30
CA LEU A 133 4.05 8.94 0.73
C LEU A 133 3.61 7.65 1.44
N ILE A 134 2.33 7.55 1.80
CA ILE A 134 1.76 6.37 2.46
C ILE A 134 1.97 5.12 1.60
N LYS A 135 1.74 5.22 0.29
CA LYS A 135 2.01 4.11 -0.64
C LYS A 135 3.47 3.66 -0.56
N LEU A 136 4.42 4.58 -0.59
CA LEU A 136 5.85 4.24 -0.50
C LEU A 136 6.24 3.67 0.87
N MET A 137 5.56 4.08 1.95
CA MET A 137 5.76 3.51 3.28
C MET A 137 5.25 2.08 3.37
N MET A 138 4.01 1.86 2.94
CA MET A 138 3.32 0.57 3.13
C MET A 138 3.67 -0.45 2.05
N MET A 139 3.94 0.02 0.83
CA MET A 139 4.30 -0.81 -0.32
C MET A 139 5.52 -0.22 -1.01
N PRO A 140 6.71 -0.32 -0.38
CA PRO A 140 7.96 0.19 -0.95
C PRO A 140 8.33 -0.59 -2.21
N ASP A 141 9.21 -0.01 -3.02
CA ASP A 141 9.84 -0.73 -4.13
C ASP A 141 10.61 -1.94 -3.58
N ALA A 142 10.77 -2.97 -4.41
CA ALA A 142 11.67 -4.09 -4.13
C ALA A 142 13.11 -3.60 -4.20
N TRP A 143 13.52 -2.87 -3.17
CA TRP A 143 14.86 -2.32 -3.08
C TRP A 143 15.79 -3.30 -2.37
N SER A 144 16.89 -3.64 -3.03
CA SER A 144 17.98 -4.39 -2.43
C SER A 144 19.30 -3.62 -2.59
N LYS A 145 20.30 -3.91 -1.78
CA LYS A 145 21.65 -3.34 -1.92
C LYS A 145 22.26 -3.59 -3.31
N ARG A 146 21.73 -4.56 -4.05
CA ARG A 146 22.13 -4.87 -5.44
C ARG A 146 21.58 -3.86 -6.45
N ASN A 147 20.48 -3.17 -6.14
CA ASN A 147 19.91 -2.13 -7.00
C ASN A 147 20.64 -0.79 -6.81
N LYS A 148 21.94 -0.75 -7.16
CA LYS A 148 22.78 0.47 -7.19
C LYS A 148 22.25 1.59 -8.10
N ILE A 149 21.12 1.36 -8.77
CA ILE A 149 20.54 2.22 -9.81
C ILE A 149 19.69 3.35 -9.21
N LEU A 150 19.20 3.20 -7.97
CA LEU A 150 18.37 4.24 -7.35
C LEU A 150 19.19 5.48 -6.97
N PRO A 151 18.68 6.69 -7.26
CA PRO A 151 19.28 7.92 -6.77
C PRO A 151 19.47 7.90 -5.25
N LYS A 152 20.57 8.45 -4.76
CA LYS A 152 20.88 8.48 -3.32
C LYS A 152 19.75 9.08 -2.47
N SER A 153 19.05 10.09 -3.01
CA SER A 153 17.89 10.69 -2.33
C SER A 153 16.71 9.75 -2.16
N HIS A 154 16.50 8.85 -3.14
CA HIS A 154 15.44 7.82 -3.05
C HIS A 154 15.84 6.72 -2.06
N GLN A 155 17.12 6.29 -2.05
CA GLN A 155 17.62 5.34 -1.07
C GLN A 155 17.39 5.88 0.36
N GLN A 156 17.76 7.14 0.60
CA GLN A 156 17.54 7.82 1.89
C GLN A 156 16.05 7.86 2.28
N LEU A 157 15.18 8.15 1.32
CA LEU A 157 13.73 8.11 1.55
C LEU A 157 13.28 6.73 1.99
N PHE A 158 13.66 5.67 1.25
CA PHE A 158 13.26 4.30 1.57
C PHE A 158 13.87 3.79 2.88
N ASP A 159 15.11 4.16 3.21
CA ASP A 159 15.73 3.82 4.50
C ASP A 159 14.89 4.33 5.67
N VAL A 160 14.40 5.57 5.58
CA VAL A 160 13.51 6.15 6.60
C VAL A 160 12.15 5.46 6.61
N LEU A 161 11.53 5.29 5.45
CA LEU A 161 10.18 4.72 5.36
C LEU A 161 10.13 3.27 5.85
N ASN A 162 11.11 2.45 5.47
CA ASN A 162 11.21 1.05 5.87
C ASN A 162 11.52 0.85 7.36
N SER A 163 12.06 1.89 8.03
CA SER A 163 12.27 1.87 9.48
C SER A 163 11.06 2.37 10.28
N THR A 164 9.99 2.79 9.60
CA THR A 164 8.81 3.42 10.24
C THR A 164 7.64 2.44 10.37
N ILE A 165 7.42 1.61 9.38
CA ILE A 165 6.30 0.65 9.34
C ILE A 165 6.68 -0.55 8.47
N GLU A 166 6.17 -1.71 8.82
CA GLU A 166 6.38 -2.96 8.09
C GLU A 166 5.64 -2.93 6.75
N PRO A 167 6.27 -3.43 5.68
CA PRO A 167 5.64 -3.43 4.36
C PRO A 167 4.45 -4.38 4.29
N TRP A 168 3.46 -3.98 3.51
CA TRP A 168 2.32 -4.80 3.11
C TRP A 168 2.63 -5.38 1.73
N ASP A 169 2.58 -6.70 1.58
CA ASP A 169 3.01 -7.38 0.36
C ASP A 169 1.96 -8.37 -0.15
N GLY A 170 1.94 -8.50 -1.46
CA GLY A 170 1.04 -9.33 -2.22
C GLY A 170 0.69 -8.69 -3.55
N PRO A 171 0.09 -9.42 -4.50
CA PRO A 171 -0.34 -8.87 -5.78
C PRO A 171 -1.33 -7.72 -5.58
N ALA A 172 -0.97 -6.50 -5.99
CA ALA A 172 -1.84 -5.33 -5.78
C ALA A 172 -1.76 -4.30 -6.90
N ALA A 173 -2.93 -3.93 -7.42
CA ALA A 173 -3.15 -2.70 -8.17
C ALA A 173 -4.05 -1.79 -7.31
N ILE A 174 -3.57 -0.59 -6.98
CA ILE A 174 -4.22 0.31 -6.03
C ILE A 174 -4.51 1.64 -6.69
N CYS A 175 -5.73 2.14 -6.49
CA CYS A 175 -6.08 3.54 -6.68
C CYS A 175 -6.48 4.12 -5.31
N ALA A 176 -5.88 5.24 -4.91
CA ALA A 176 -6.16 5.85 -3.61
C ALA A 176 -6.17 7.38 -3.67
N SER A 177 -6.85 8.01 -2.71
CA SER A 177 -6.91 9.47 -2.60
C SER A 177 -7.07 9.94 -1.16
N ASP A 178 -6.45 11.11 -0.86
CA ASP A 178 -6.69 11.91 0.34
C ASP A 178 -7.45 13.21 0.02
N SER A 179 -8.11 13.28 -1.13
CA SER A 179 -8.79 14.47 -1.68
C SER A 179 -7.86 15.65 -2.04
N LYS A 180 -6.54 15.52 -1.84
CA LYS A 180 -5.51 16.45 -2.32
C LYS A 180 -4.66 15.82 -3.40
N TRP A 181 -4.42 14.53 -3.25
CA TRP A 181 -3.71 13.68 -4.18
C TRP A 181 -4.59 12.50 -4.56
N ALA A 182 -4.48 12.08 -5.81
CA ALA A 182 -4.94 10.78 -6.26
C ALA A 182 -3.75 10.00 -6.82
N ILE A 183 -3.68 8.70 -6.54
CA ILE A 183 -2.61 7.84 -7.03
C ILE A 183 -3.16 6.61 -7.74
N ALA A 184 -2.37 6.10 -8.65
CA ALA A 184 -2.45 4.74 -9.18
C ALA A 184 -1.09 4.06 -8.98
N ALA A 185 -1.07 2.88 -8.39
CA ALA A 185 0.17 2.24 -7.98
C ALA A 185 0.10 0.71 -8.03
N THR A 186 1.25 0.07 -8.24
CA THR A 186 1.43 -1.38 -8.20
C THR A 186 2.07 -1.83 -6.89
N ASP A 187 1.95 -3.12 -6.60
CA ASP A 187 2.71 -3.79 -5.56
C ASP A 187 4.22 -3.73 -5.83
N ARG A 188 5.04 -4.08 -4.82
CA ARG A 188 6.50 -3.98 -4.88
C ARG A 188 7.13 -4.80 -6.02
N ASN A 189 6.50 -5.90 -6.42
CA ASN A 189 6.99 -6.82 -7.44
C ASN A 189 6.26 -6.65 -8.79
N GLY A 190 5.21 -5.82 -8.85
CA GLY A 190 4.42 -5.58 -10.06
C GLY A 190 3.64 -6.81 -10.51
N LEU A 191 3.17 -7.63 -9.57
CA LEU A 191 2.44 -8.88 -9.85
C LEU A 191 1.07 -8.61 -10.45
N ARG A 192 0.39 -7.55 -10.01
CA ARG A 192 -0.85 -7.09 -10.65
C ARG A 192 -0.54 -6.03 -11.70
N PRO A 193 -1.09 -6.15 -12.90
CA PRO A 193 -0.94 -5.12 -13.93
C PRO A 193 -1.68 -3.84 -13.53
N LEU A 194 -1.11 -2.71 -13.93
CA LEU A 194 -1.79 -1.42 -13.89
C LEU A 194 -1.40 -0.62 -15.11
N ARG A 195 -2.41 -0.19 -15.87
CA ARG A 195 -2.25 0.57 -17.10
C ARG A 195 -2.83 1.97 -16.92
N TYR A 196 -2.31 2.91 -17.71
CA TYR A 196 -2.84 4.26 -17.71
C TYR A 196 -2.90 4.85 -19.11
N SER A 197 -3.74 5.87 -19.26
CA SER A 197 -3.79 6.73 -20.43
C SER A 197 -3.99 8.19 -20.00
N ILE A 198 -3.47 9.09 -20.84
CA ILE A 198 -3.65 10.54 -20.72
C ILE A 198 -4.27 11.03 -22.01
N THR A 199 -5.29 11.90 -21.91
CA THR A 199 -6.01 12.42 -23.08
C THR A 199 -5.67 13.87 -23.40
N THR A 200 -6.01 14.30 -24.60
CA THR A 200 -5.93 15.71 -25.03
C THR A 200 -6.76 16.63 -24.13
N ASP A 201 -7.86 16.13 -23.56
CA ASP A 201 -8.73 16.84 -22.63
C ASP A 201 -8.14 16.90 -21.21
N LYS A 202 -6.87 16.44 -21.04
CA LYS A 202 -6.14 16.39 -19.74
C LYS A 202 -6.79 15.45 -18.72
N ILE A 203 -7.48 14.43 -19.17
CA ILE A 203 -8.00 13.37 -18.29
C ILE A 203 -6.92 12.30 -18.14
N PHE A 204 -6.62 11.95 -16.90
CA PHE A 204 -5.78 10.81 -16.55
C PHE A 204 -6.67 9.65 -16.11
N CYS A 205 -6.56 8.52 -16.79
CA CYS A 205 -7.25 7.28 -16.44
C CYS A 205 -6.21 6.20 -16.10
N ALA A 206 -6.44 5.48 -15.02
CA ALA A 206 -5.61 4.34 -14.66
C ALA A 206 -6.47 3.22 -14.05
N GLY A 207 -6.08 1.98 -14.32
CA GLY A 207 -6.76 0.82 -13.79
C GLY A 207 -6.00 -0.48 -14.06
N SER A 208 -6.41 -1.56 -13.41
CA SER A 208 -5.79 -2.88 -13.56
C SER A 208 -5.90 -3.42 -15.01
N GLU A 209 -6.87 -2.95 -15.77
CA GLU A 209 -7.16 -3.46 -17.11
C GLU A 209 -7.39 -2.34 -18.12
N THR A 210 -7.12 -2.64 -19.39
CA THR A 210 -7.39 -1.72 -20.49
C THR A 210 -8.89 -1.76 -20.82
N GLY A 211 -9.48 -0.62 -21.16
CA GLY A 211 -10.88 -0.53 -21.58
C GLY A 211 -11.88 -0.41 -20.44
N MET A 212 -11.43 -0.24 -19.19
CA MET A 212 -12.33 0.04 -18.05
C MET A 212 -13.09 1.36 -18.19
N VAL A 213 -12.54 2.29 -18.95
CA VAL A 213 -13.18 3.54 -19.34
C VAL A 213 -13.09 3.66 -20.85
N GLU A 214 -14.20 3.90 -21.51
CA GLU A 214 -14.26 4.14 -22.96
C GLU A 214 -13.62 5.49 -23.28
N ILE A 215 -12.44 5.46 -23.88
CA ILE A 215 -11.74 6.64 -24.34
C ILE A 215 -11.47 6.48 -25.84
N PRO A 216 -11.99 7.39 -26.69
CA PRO A 216 -11.68 7.36 -28.10
C PRO A 216 -10.18 7.42 -28.35
N GLU A 217 -9.64 6.50 -29.16
CA GLU A 217 -8.19 6.37 -29.42
C GLU A 217 -7.57 7.71 -29.87
N LYS A 218 -8.27 8.46 -30.73
CA LYS A 218 -7.84 9.77 -31.25
C LYS A 218 -7.65 10.84 -30.15
N LYS A 219 -8.20 10.62 -28.95
CA LYS A 219 -8.04 11.55 -27.82
C LYS A 219 -6.85 11.17 -26.95
N ILE A 220 -6.27 10.01 -27.10
CA ILE A 220 -5.18 9.52 -26.24
C ILE A 220 -3.85 10.07 -26.77
N ILE A 221 -3.15 10.80 -25.92
CA ILE A 221 -1.81 11.35 -26.19
C ILE A 221 -0.68 10.54 -25.57
N GLU A 222 -0.99 9.78 -24.52
CA GLU A 222 -0.02 8.90 -23.86
C GLU A 222 -0.72 7.66 -23.30
N LYS A 223 -0.12 6.50 -23.49
CA LYS A 223 -0.46 5.21 -22.88
C LYS A 223 0.75 4.64 -22.19
N GLY A 224 0.54 3.93 -21.10
CA GLY A 224 1.61 3.23 -20.41
C GLY A 224 1.13 2.20 -19.42
N ARG A 225 2.09 1.51 -18.84
CA ARG A 225 1.87 0.62 -17.70
C ARG A 225 2.86 0.96 -16.59
N LEU A 226 2.45 0.71 -15.35
CA LEU A 226 3.35 0.80 -14.21
C LEU A 226 4.11 -0.51 -14.05
N GLY A 227 5.40 -0.40 -13.80
CA GLY A 227 6.26 -1.51 -13.42
C GLY A 227 6.22 -1.77 -11.90
N PRO A 228 7.06 -2.71 -11.43
CA PRO A 228 7.17 -3.09 -10.01
C PRO A 228 7.39 -1.87 -9.10
N GLY A 229 6.58 -1.76 -8.06
CA GLY A 229 6.66 -0.71 -7.05
C GLY A 229 6.27 0.70 -7.51
N GLN A 230 6.05 0.91 -8.80
CA GLN A 230 5.83 2.25 -9.36
C GLN A 230 4.47 2.84 -9.01
N LEU A 231 4.42 4.16 -9.03
CA LEU A 231 3.19 4.91 -8.90
C LEU A 231 3.16 6.12 -9.83
N ILE A 232 1.93 6.55 -10.17
CA ILE A 232 1.64 7.87 -10.72
C ILE A 232 0.78 8.60 -9.70
N ALA A 233 1.13 9.87 -9.44
CA ALA A 233 0.40 10.71 -8.51
C ALA A 233 -0.11 11.97 -9.20
N VAL A 234 -1.36 12.31 -8.94
CA VAL A 234 -1.99 13.54 -9.44
C VAL A 234 -2.22 14.48 -8.26
N ASN A 235 -1.64 15.66 -8.31
CA ASN A 235 -1.96 16.72 -7.37
C ASN A 235 -3.26 17.39 -7.81
N LEU A 236 -4.35 17.10 -7.12
CA LEU A 236 -5.70 17.55 -7.51
C LEU A 236 -5.88 19.08 -7.43
N LYS A 237 -5.15 19.75 -6.53
CA LYS A 237 -5.19 21.22 -6.44
C LYS A 237 -4.46 21.90 -7.61
N LYS A 238 -3.30 21.35 -7.99
CA LYS A 238 -2.44 21.91 -9.05
C LYS A 238 -2.80 21.40 -10.45
N GLY A 239 -3.59 20.34 -10.56
CA GLY A 239 -3.86 19.66 -11.82
C GLY A 239 -2.59 19.09 -12.47
N LYS A 240 -1.59 18.70 -11.65
CA LYS A 240 -0.29 18.22 -12.14
C LYS A 240 -0.14 16.73 -11.89
N ILE A 241 0.24 15.99 -12.95
CA ILE A 241 0.62 14.60 -12.91
C ILE A 241 2.12 14.52 -12.59
N TYR A 242 2.48 13.59 -11.71
CA TYR A 242 3.84 13.23 -11.36
C TYR A 242 4.03 11.74 -11.69
N LYS A 243 4.95 11.44 -12.59
CA LYS A 243 5.40 10.07 -12.86
C LYS A 243 6.25 9.54 -11.71
N ASP A 244 6.49 8.25 -11.66
CA ASP A 244 7.16 7.55 -10.57
C ASP A 244 8.43 8.26 -10.05
N LYS A 245 9.37 8.55 -10.94
CA LYS A 245 10.60 9.24 -10.57
C LYS A 245 10.33 10.65 -10.03
N GLU A 246 9.42 11.39 -10.65
CA GLU A 246 9.12 12.78 -10.29
C GLU A 246 8.48 12.88 -8.90
N ILE A 247 7.56 11.96 -8.56
CA ILE A 247 6.95 11.96 -7.24
C ILE A 247 7.93 11.54 -6.15
N LYS A 248 8.81 10.58 -6.42
CA LYS A 248 9.89 10.20 -5.50
C LYS A 248 10.89 11.34 -5.31
N ASP A 249 11.27 12.05 -6.38
CA ASP A 249 12.10 13.26 -6.30
C ASP A 249 11.42 14.37 -5.48
N TYR A 250 10.10 14.52 -5.62
CA TYR A 250 9.33 15.50 -4.86
C TYR A 250 9.31 15.14 -3.36
N LEU A 251 9.00 13.89 -3.02
CA LEU A 251 8.90 13.44 -1.64
C LEU A 251 10.26 13.38 -0.93
N SER A 252 11.32 13.01 -1.64
CA SER A 252 12.66 12.86 -1.04
C SER A 252 13.27 14.18 -0.56
N LYS A 253 12.74 15.34 -0.98
CA LYS A 253 13.25 16.64 -0.56
C LYS A 253 13.16 16.85 0.95
N ASP A 254 12.07 16.40 1.56
CA ASP A 254 11.80 16.59 2.98
C ASP A 254 12.53 15.57 3.87
N TYR A 255 13.06 14.48 3.28
CA TYR A 255 13.63 13.34 4.03
C TYR A 255 15.17 13.32 4.10
N LYS A 256 15.84 14.25 3.42
CA LYS A 256 17.32 14.31 3.42
C LYS A 256 17.94 14.49 4.81
N GLN A 257 17.25 15.17 5.71
CA GLN A 257 17.73 15.48 7.05
C GLN A 257 17.66 14.30 8.03
N PHE A 258 16.83 13.29 7.75
CA PHE A 258 16.64 12.14 8.64
C PHE A 258 17.75 11.09 8.53
N ASN A 259 18.58 11.16 7.49
CA ASN A 259 19.63 10.17 7.22
C ASN A 259 20.69 10.04 8.34
N LYS A 260 20.83 11.06 9.18
CA LYS A 260 21.77 11.03 10.32
C LYS A 260 21.28 10.20 11.50
N GLN A 261 20.00 9.82 11.50
CA GLN A 261 19.36 9.04 12.58
C GLN A 261 19.33 7.54 12.28
N ILE A 262 19.61 7.13 11.05
CA ILE A 262 19.62 5.71 10.66
C ILE A 262 20.97 5.10 10.97
N ILE A 263 20.97 4.08 11.82
CA ILE A 263 22.14 3.29 12.16
C ILE A 263 22.19 2.07 11.24
N HIS A 264 23.23 2.00 10.41
CA HIS A 264 23.48 0.84 9.56
C HIS A 264 24.29 -0.18 10.34
N LEU A 265 23.65 -1.25 10.81
CA LEU A 265 24.28 -2.30 11.62
C LEU A 265 25.40 -3.01 10.87
N ASP A 266 25.27 -3.22 9.57
CA ASP A 266 26.29 -3.82 8.71
C ASP A 266 27.63 -3.07 8.68
N LYS A 267 27.62 -1.78 9.02
CA LYS A 267 28.83 -0.96 9.13
C LYS A 267 29.47 -0.97 10.53
N LYS A 268 28.73 -1.48 11.52
CA LYS A 268 29.16 -1.53 12.93
C LYS A 268 29.53 -2.92 13.43
N ILE A 269 29.09 -3.95 12.72
CA ILE A 269 29.44 -5.33 13.05
C ILE A 269 30.80 -5.61 12.43
N THR A 270 31.85 -5.44 13.20
CA THR A 270 33.15 -6.02 12.89
C THR A 270 33.05 -7.53 13.16
N THR A 271 32.88 -8.27 12.10
CA THR A 271 32.91 -9.73 12.19
C THR A 271 34.33 -10.19 12.26
N GLU A 272 34.89 -10.27 13.45
CA GLU A 272 35.88 -11.30 13.74
C GLU A 272 35.09 -12.61 13.77
N LYS A 273 35.08 -13.30 12.63
CA LYS A 273 34.41 -14.58 12.52
C LYS A 273 35.35 -15.66 13.03
N GLU A 274 35.37 -15.90 14.30
CA GLU A 274 35.68 -17.24 14.78
C GLU A 274 34.46 -18.11 14.49
N PHE A 275 34.52 -18.86 13.40
CA PHE A 275 33.57 -19.96 13.21
C PHE A 275 33.92 -21.01 14.25
N ALA A 276 33.03 -21.23 15.19
CA ALA A 276 33.17 -22.34 16.11
C ALA A 276 33.19 -23.64 15.30
N ASN A 277 34.34 -24.33 15.30
CA ASN A 277 34.46 -25.64 14.68
C ASN A 277 33.76 -26.64 15.61
N PHE A 278 32.60 -27.11 15.20
CA PHE A 278 31.89 -28.17 15.87
C PHE A 278 32.34 -29.53 15.32
N SER A 279 32.42 -30.55 16.17
CA SER A 279 32.46 -31.92 15.68
C SER A 279 31.17 -32.23 14.92
N GLU A 280 31.24 -33.21 14.01
CA GLU A 280 30.04 -33.57 13.21
C GLU A 280 28.88 -34.01 14.11
N GLU A 281 29.18 -34.71 15.20
CA GLU A 281 28.18 -35.15 16.18
C GLU A 281 27.57 -33.97 16.95
N ASP A 282 28.36 -33.00 17.39
CA ASP A 282 27.84 -31.82 18.08
C ASP A 282 27.06 -30.91 17.13
N LEU A 283 27.49 -30.81 15.87
CA LEU A 283 26.76 -30.08 14.84
C LEU A 283 25.38 -30.69 14.61
N ARG A 284 25.29 -31.99 14.39
CA ARG A 284 24.02 -32.74 14.21
C ARG A 284 23.12 -32.58 15.42
N ARG A 285 23.69 -32.68 16.64
CA ARG A 285 22.89 -32.48 17.86
C ARG A 285 22.32 -31.08 17.95
N ARG A 286 23.05 -30.03 17.59
CA ARG A 286 22.62 -28.65 17.60
C ARG A 286 21.56 -28.41 16.55
N GLN A 287 21.72 -28.94 15.34
CA GLN A 287 20.73 -28.88 14.27
C GLN A 287 19.41 -29.51 14.70
N TYR A 288 19.49 -30.72 15.29
CA TYR A 288 18.32 -31.42 15.82
C TYR A 288 17.63 -30.64 16.96
N LEU A 289 18.37 -30.10 17.89
CA LEU A 289 17.85 -29.28 19.00
C LEU A 289 17.21 -27.96 18.49
N SER A 290 17.67 -27.47 17.36
CA SER A 290 17.10 -26.29 16.69
C SER A 290 15.92 -26.62 15.76
N GLY A 291 15.50 -27.87 15.71
CA GLY A 291 14.35 -28.32 14.93
C GLY A 291 14.60 -28.55 13.45
N TYR A 292 15.87 -28.60 13.02
CA TYR A 292 16.22 -28.90 11.63
C TYR A 292 16.25 -30.40 11.38
N SER A 293 15.50 -30.86 10.39
CA SER A 293 15.62 -32.19 9.82
C SER A 293 16.75 -32.27 8.80
N ILE A 294 17.17 -33.48 8.42
CA ILE A 294 18.13 -33.68 7.32
C ILE A 294 17.53 -33.13 6.02
N GLU A 295 16.24 -33.31 5.81
CA GLU A 295 15.53 -32.78 4.63
C GLU A 295 15.57 -31.25 4.59
N ASP A 296 15.37 -30.56 5.71
CA ASP A 296 15.48 -29.09 5.78
C ASP A 296 16.91 -28.64 5.38
N LEU A 297 17.91 -29.37 5.82
CA LEU A 297 19.31 -29.03 5.54
C LEU A 297 19.65 -29.26 4.06
N GLU A 298 19.26 -30.37 3.50
CA GLU A 298 19.66 -30.78 2.14
C GLU A 298 18.77 -30.15 1.06
N LEU A 299 17.46 -30.08 1.29
CA LEU A 299 16.50 -29.64 0.26
C LEU A 299 16.18 -28.16 0.33
N ILE A 300 16.40 -27.52 1.48
CA ILE A 300 16.05 -26.11 1.69
C ILE A 300 17.31 -25.26 1.91
N LEU A 301 18.07 -25.55 2.96
CA LEU A 301 19.18 -24.68 3.36
C LEU A 301 20.38 -24.80 2.44
N HIS A 302 20.72 -26.02 1.98
CA HIS A 302 21.87 -26.22 1.09
C HIS A 302 21.71 -25.49 -0.26
N PRO A 303 20.58 -25.60 -0.99
CA PRO A 303 20.34 -24.82 -2.19
C PRO A 303 20.31 -23.29 -1.94
N MET A 304 19.80 -22.85 -0.79
CA MET A 304 19.83 -21.41 -0.45
C MET A 304 21.25 -20.87 -0.29
N VAL A 305 22.18 -21.71 0.21
CA VAL A 305 23.59 -21.32 0.39
C VAL A 305 24.36 -21.41 -0.91
N GLU A 306 24.20 -22.48 -1.68
CA GLU A 306 24.91 -22.69 -2.95
C GLU A 306 24.41 -21.77 -4.06
N ASP A 307 23.11 -21.71 -4.25
CA ASP A 307 22.51 -21.01 -5.38
C ASP A 307 22.12 -19.55 -5.07
N ALA A 308 22.19 -19.16 -3.79
CA ALA A 308 21.71 -17.87 -3.29
C ALA A 308 20.25 -17.58 -3.71
N LYS A 309 19.43 -18.63 -3.73
CA LYS A 309 17.99 -18.59 -4.10
C LYS A 309 17.10 -18.60 -2.88
#